data_2cf30a525631a1cc9056464019eeceac
#
_entry.id   2cf30a525631a1cc9056464019eeceac
#
_cell.length_a   1.000
_cell.length_b   1.000
_cell.length_c   1.000
_cell.angle_alpha   90.00
_cell.angle_beta   90.00
_cell.angle_gamma   90.00
#
_symmetry.space_group_name_H-M   'P 1'
#
loop_
_entity.id
_entity.type
_entity.pdbx_description
1 polymer ?
#
loop_
_entity_poly.entity_id
_entity_poly.type
_entity_poly.pdbx_seq_one_letter_code
_entity_poly.pdbx_strand_id
1 'polypeptide(L)'
;MGKIIKFNEDARKALEVGVDTLADAVKITLGPKGRNVVLDRGFGAPMITNDGVTIAKEIELKDPIENLGAQIVKEVATKSNDVAGDGTTTATVLAQALIKEGLKMVASGANPVFIRRGMELASKKVIEELTKRAKKVESNEEIAQVGSISAGDIEIGQLIAQAMEKVGESGVITVEEARSLDTTLDVVEGMQFDNGYLSPYMVSDSERMVVEMDNPFVLITDKKIANMKELLPILEKTVELGRPMLIIAEDVEGEALATLVVNKLRGTLNIAAVKAPAFGDRRKAMLQDIAILTGGEVISEEKGIKLETADLNFLGQAKKVRITKDNTVIVDGLGEKDEIQARIGQIKNSIAETTSDYDREKLQERLAKLAGGVAVIKVGAATETEMKEKKLRIEDALNATKAAVEEGIVAGGGTILIQIAKDIEDFKLEGEEGLGVEIVKKALSAPLRQIVINAGIDAGVVIEKVRNSENGIGFDAAKEEYVDMVKAGIIDPAKVTRSAIQNAVSVSSVLLTTEVAVGNEKEEAPAGGMPGGMGMPGMM
;
A
#
# COMPACT_ATOMS: atom_id res chain seq x y z
N MET A 1 -24.47 22.54 10.03
CA MET A 1 -23.16 22.39 10.72
C MET A 1 -22.40 23.71 10.72
N GLY A 2 -22.06 24.23 11.89
CA GLY A 2 -21.20 25.39 12.05
C GLY A 2 -19.77 25.09 11.57
N LYS A 3 -19.00 26.14 11.30
CA LYS A 3 -17.57 26.03 10.98
C LYS A 3 -16.76 26.68 12.08
N ILE A 4 -15.72 26.00 12.54
CA ILE A 4 -14.69 26.54 13.41
C ILE A 4 -13.57 27.02 12.50
N ILE A 5 -13.16 28.28 12.66
CA ILE A 5 -12.10 28.87 11.84
C ILE A 5 -11.03 29.39 12.79
N LYS A 6 -9.78 28.95 12.60
CA LYS A 6 -8.59 29.48 13.26
C LYS A 6 -7.68 30.14 12.23
N PHE A 7 -7.00 31.20 12.63
CA PHE A 7 -6.14 32.01 11.75
C PHE A 7 -4.71 32.03 12.28
N ASN A 8 -3.78 32.29 11.38
CA ASN A 8 -2.38 32.61 11.68
C ASN A 8 -1.73 31.59 12.65
N GLU A 9 -1.14 32.07 13.72
CA GLU A 9 -0.41 31.24 14.69
C GLU A 9 -1.32 30.22 15.40
N ASP A 10 -2.59 30.58 15.70
CA ASP A 10 -3.53 29.67 16.37
C ASP A 10 -3.90 28.47 15.47
N ALA A 11 -4.01 28.71 14.15
CA ALA A 11 -4.22 27.65 13.18
C ALA A 11 -3.00 26.72 13.13
N ARG A 12 -1.80 27.28 12.99
CA ARG A 12 -0.54 26.51 12.92
C ARG A 12 -0.29 25.69 14.18
N LYS A 13 -0.49 26.28 15.38
CA LYS A 13 -0.35 25.55 16.65
C LYS A 13 -1.32 24.39 16.78
N ALA A 14 -2.58 24.58 16.42
CA ALA A 14 -3.56 23.50 16.49
C ALA A 14 -3.23 22.36 15.49
N LEU A 15 -2.81 22.71 14.26
CA LEU A 15 -2.34 21.71 13.30
C LEU A 15 -1.10 20.96 13.81
N GLU A 16 -0.13 21.66 14.43
CA GLU A 16 1.09 21.04 15.02
C GLU A 16 0.74 20.04 16.12
N VAL A 17 -0.21 20.37 17.00
CA VAL A 17 -0.69 19.44 18.05
C VAL A 17 -1.25 18.16 17.42
N GLY A 18 -2.02 18.28 16.35
CA GLY A 18 -2.55 17.12 15.62
C GLY A 18 -1.45 16.27 15.00
N VAL A 19 -0.48 16.91 14.32
CA VAL A 19 0.71 16.27 13.75
C VAL A 19 1.46 15.50 14.82
N ASP A 20 1.76 16.16 15.95
CA ASP A 20 2.52 15.57 17.04
C ASP A 20 1.79 14.39 17.68
N THR A 21 0.50 14.52 17.91
CA THR A 21 -0.29 13.46 18.55
C THR A 21 -0.26 12.17 17.72
N LEU A 22 -0.44 12.28 16.40
CA LEU A 22 -0.38 11.12 15.53
C LEU A 22 1.05 10.58 15.42
N ALA A 23 2.02 11.45 15.12
CA ALA A 23 3.40 11.02 14.92
C ALA A 23 4.02 10.41 16.19
N ASP A 24 3.68 10.92 17.36
CA ASP A 24 4.16 10.40 18.65
C ASP A 24 3.60 9.01 18.95
N ALA A 25 2.38 8.71 18.53
CA ALA A 25 1.81 7.37 18.64
C ALA A 25 2.45 6.37 17.65
N VAL A 26 2.81 6.82 16.45
CA VAL A 26 3.40 5.96 15.41
C VAL A 26 4.90 5.73 15.64
N LYS A 27 5.68 6.77 15.99
CA LYS A 27 7.15 6.71 16.03
C LYS A 27 7.74 5.73 17.05
N ILE A 28 6.96 5.34 18.08
CA ILE A 28 7.42 4.36 19.10
C ILE A 28 7.63 2.97 18.52
N THR A 29 7.08 2.68 17.34
CA THR A 29 7.21 1.39 16.66
C THR A 29 8.49 1.26 15.86
N LEU A 30 9.23 2.38 15.63
CA LEU A 30 10.37 2.43 14.72
C LEU A 30 11.60 1.71 15.26
N GLY A 31 12.20 0.84 14.44
CA GLY A 31 13.48 0.17 14.69
C GLY A 31 13.36 -1.13 15.49
N PRO A 32 14.51 -1.83 15.72
CA PRO A 32 14.52 -3.19 16.27
C PRO A 32 14.07 -3.27 17.75
N LYS A 33 14.09 -2.15 18.46
CA LYS A 33 13.56 -2.03 19.84
C LYS A 33 12.26 -1.21 19.89
N GLY A 34 11.60 -1.07 18.73
CA GLY A 34 10.25 -0.50 18.63
C GLY A 34 9.22 -1.32 19.42
N ARG A 35 8.13 -0.67 19.81
CA ARG A 35 7.07 -1.27 20.65
C ARG A 35 5.75 -1.26 19.91
N ASN A 36 4.86 -2.16 20.33
CA ASN A 36 3.52 -2.23 19.78
C ASN A 36 2.59 -1.18 20.37
N VAL A 37 1.57 -0.82 19.58
CA VAL A 37 0.44 0.01 19.99
C VAL A 37 -0.80 -0.87 20.12
N VAL A 38 -1.63 -0.58 21.12
CA VAL A 38 -2.92 -1.24 21.32
C VAL A 38 -4.01 -0.32 20.81
N LEU A 39 -4.83 -0.80 19.89
CA LEU A 39 -5.93 -0.07 19.26
C LEU A 39 -7.27 -0.65 19.70
N ASP A 40 -8.21 0.21 20.10
CA ASP A 40 -9.59 -0.17 20.40
C ASP A 40 -10.40 -0.17 19.10
N ARG A 41 -11.03 -1.30 18.77
CA ARG A 41 -11.86 -1.43 17.56
C ARG A 41 -13.36 -1.22 17.80
N GLY A 42 -13.75 -0.84 19.01
CA GLY A 42 -15.15 -0.66 19.39
C GLY A 42 -15.94 -1.97 19.50
N PHE A 43 -15.61 -3.00 18.72
CA PHE A 43 -16.17 -4.35 18.79
C PHE A 43 -15.07 -5.40 18.69
N GLY A 44 -15.13 -6.41 19.56
CA GLY A 44 -14.17 -7.51 19.60
C GLY A 44 -12.96 -7.25 20.49
N ALA A 45 -11.90 -8.02 20.30
CA ALA A 45 -10.65 -7.84 21.03
C ALA A 45 -9.84 -6.64 20.50
N PRO A 46 -9.13 -5.92 21.38
CA PRO A 46 -8.19 -4.87 20.96
C PRO A 46 -7.16 -5.42 19.97
N MET A 47 -6.78 -4.59 19.00
CA MET A 47 -5.72 -4.93 18.06
C MET A 47 -4.38 -4.48 18.62
N ILE A 48 -3.38 -5.34 18.58
CA ILE A 48 -1.99 -5.03 18.90
C ILE A 48 -1.21 -5.03 17.59
N THR A 49 -0.56 -3.91 17.28
CA THR A 49 0.19 -3.75 16.02
C THR A 49 1.39 -2.81 16.19
N ASN A 50 2.38 -2.97 15.33
CA ASN A 50 3.49 -2.04 15.14
C ASN A 50 3.49 -1.41 13.73
N ASP A 51 2.50 -1.74 12.90
CA ASP A 51 2.37 -1.14 11.58
C ASP A 51 1.93 0.33 11.65
N GLY A 52 2.78 1.22 11.13
CA GLY A 52 2.58 2.67 11.23
C GLY A 52 1.35 3.16 10.49
N VAL A 53 0.99 2.59 9.34
CA VAL A 53 -0.18 3.03 8.57
C VAL A 53 -1.48 2.60 9.27
N THR A 54 -1.53 1.41 9.82
CA THR A 54 -2.67 0.92 10.61
C THR A 54 -2.91 1.80 11.82
N ILE A 55 -1.84 2.13 12.58
CA ILE A 55 -1.94 3.03 13.73
C ILE A 55 -2.43 4.41 13.29
N ALA A 56 -1.84 4.98 12.23
CA ALA A 56 -2.21 6.30 11.73
C ALA A 56 -3.69 6.38 11.29
N LYS A 57 -4.23 5.32 10.70
CA LYS A 57 -5.63 5.26 10.26
C LYS A 57 -6.62 5.32 11.41
N GLU A 58 -6.30 4.73 12.56
CA GLU A 58 -7.17 4.68 13.73
C GLU A 58 -7.18 5.98 14.56
N ILE A 59 -6.19 6.87 14.37
CA ILE A 59 -6.12 8.11 15.15
C ILE A 59 -7.09 9.15 14.60
N GLU A 60 -8.04 9.52 15.45
CA GLU A 60 -8.98 10.61 15.23
C GLU A 60 -9.07 11.49 16.50
N LEU A 61 -8.91 12.82 16.33
CA LEU A 61 -8.88 13.76 17.45
C LEU A 61 -10.23 14.44 17.64
N LYS A 62 -10.49 14.85 18.88
CA LYS A 62 -11.76 15.50 19.24
C LYS A 62 -11.85 16.92 18.69
N ASP A 63 -10.78 17.73 18.80
CA ASP A 63 -10.74 19.08 18.21
C ASP A 63 -10.63 18.94 16.67
N PRO A 64 -11.57 19.52 15.92
CA PRO A 64 -11.62 19.37 14.46
C PRO A 64 -10.41 19.99 13.75
N ILE A 65 -9.77 21.03 14.31
CA ILE A 65 -8.59 21.64 13.70
C ILE A 65 -7.33 20.83 14.00
N GLU A 66 -7.17 20.32 15.22
CA GLU A 66 -6.09 19.40 15.56
C GLU A 66 -6.21 18.12 14.70
N ASN A 67 -7.45 17.62 14.50
CA ASN A 67 -7.69 16.47 13.66
C ASN A 67 -7.26 16.70 12.20
N LEU A 68 -7.39 17.91 11.66
CA LEU A 68 -6.84 18.23 10.33
C LEU A 68 -5.33 18.03 10.28
N GLY A 69 -4.60 18.44 11.32
CA GLY A 69 -3.15 18.19 11.44
C GLY A 69 -2.82 16.70 11.45
N ALA A 70 -3.56 15.89 12.22
CA ALA A 70 -3.42 14.44 12.22
C ALA A 70 -3.72 13.84 10.84
N GLN A 71 -4.80 14.27 10.15
CA GLN A 71 -5.14 13.78 8.81
C GLN A 71 -4.05 14.07 7.76
N ILE A 72 -3.39 15.23 7.85
CA ILE A 72 -2.28 15.58 6.96
C ILE A 72 -1.11 14.59 7.10
N VAL A 73 -0.73 14.21 8.32
CA VAL A 73 0.35 13.22 8.54
C VAL A 73 -0.12 11.81 8.21
N LYS A 74 -1.39 11.48 8.46
CA LYS A 74 -2.00 10.23 8.02
C LYS A 74 -1.89 10.05 6.49
N GLU A 75 -2.04 11.13 5.72
CA GLU A 75 -1.85 11.09 4.26
C GLU A 75 -0.41 10.72 3.90
N VAL A 76 0.61 11.22 4.62
CA VAL A 76 2.02 10.86 4.40
C VAL A 76 2.22 9.36 4.58
N ALA A 77 1.73 8.77 5.67
CA ALA A 77 1.83 7.34 5.94
C ALA A 77 1.12 6.52 4.85
N THR A 78 -0.11 6.90 4.48
CA THR A 78 -0.91 6.22 3.46
C THR A 78 -0.24 6.26 2.09
N LYS A 79 0.25 7.43 1.64
CA LYS A 79 0.95 7.58 0.36
C LYS A 79 2.25 6.77 0.30
N SER A 80 2.99 6.70 1.41
CA SER A 80 4.20 5.88 1.47
C SER A 80 3.89 4.40 1.37
N ASN A 81 2.83 3.95 2.01
CA ASN A 81 2.32 2.59 1.89
C ASN A 81 1.88 2.27 0.44
N ASP A 82 1.11 3.16 -0.20
CA ASP A 82 0.60 2.96 -1.57
C ASP A 82 1.72 2.82 -2.60
N VAL A 83 2.84 3.55 -2.43
CA VAL A 83 3.96 3.59 -3.40
C VAL A 83 4.99 2.49 -3.16
N ALA A 84 5.31 2.22 -1.89
CA ALA A 84 6.43 1.34 -1.53
C ALA A 84 6.02 0.14 -0.67
N GLY A 85 4.81 0.13 -0.13
CA GLY A 85 4.27 -0.92 0.73
C GLY A 85 4.96 -1.00 2.11
N ASP A 86 5.89 -0.07 2.41
CA ASP A 86 6.67 -0.01 3.66
C ASP A 86 7.12 1.43 3.91
N GLY A 87 7.84 1.69 5.04
CA GLY A 87 8.42 2.98 5.37
C GLY A 87 7.45 4.01 5.92
N THR A 88 6.25 3.62 6.28
CA THR A 88 5.16 4.49 6.77
C THR A 88 5.55 5.23 8.05
N THR A 89 6.19 4.54 8.99
CA THR A 89 6.69 5.12 10.24
C THR A 89 7.84 6.09 9.99
N THR A 90 8.79 5.75 9.12
CA THR A 90 9.90 6.63 8.73
C THR A 90 9.40 7.92 8.08
N ALA A 91 8.43 7.82 7.17
CA ALA A 91 7.82 8.98 6.52
C ALA A 91 7.09 9.90 7.51
N THR A 92 6.38 9.32 8.48
CA THR A 92 5.69 10.04 9.56
C THR A 92 6.69 10.81 10.45
N VAL A 93 7.80 10.17 10.83
CA VAL A 93 8.87 10.78 11.64
C VAL A 93 9.54 11.93 10.88
N LEU A 94 9.83 11.74 9.59
CA LEU A 94 10.38 12.79 8.74
C LEU A 94 9.41 13.97 8.61
N ALA A 95 8.12 13.72 8.38
CA ALA A 95 7.12 14.77 8.26
C ALA A 95 7.00 15.59 9.56
N GLN A 96 6.96 14.93 10.73
CA GLN A 96 6.96 15.61 12.02
C GLN A 96 8.19 16.52 12.17
N ALA A 97 9.37 16.02 11.86
CA ALA A 97 10.62 16.79 11.98
C ALA A 97 10.64 17.99 11.04
N LEU A 98 10.22 17.81 9.77
CA LEU A 98 10.13 18.89 8.78
C LEU A 98 9.14 19.98 9.20
N ILE A 99 7.97 19.59 9.69
CA ILE A 99 6.94 20.53 10.15
C ILE A 99 7.44 21.31 11.37
N LYS A 100 8.01 20.63 12.37
CA LYS A 100 8.56 21.30 13.57
C LYS A 100 9.65 22.30 13.25
N GLU A 101 10.62 21.94 12.44
CA GLU A 101 11.70 22.85 12.05
C GLU A 101 11.18 23.98 11.15
N GLY A 102 10.25 23.67 10.25
CA GLY A 102 9.63 24.68 9.37
C GLY A 102 8.78 25.69 10.12
N LEU A 103 7.93 25.26 11.05
CA LEU A 103 7.10 26.17 11.87
C LEU A 103 7.94 27.13 12.72
N LYS A 104 9.11 26.72 13.22
CA LYS A 104 10.05 27.61 13.93
C LYS A 104 10.52 28.74 13.03
N MET A 105 10.82 28.47 11.76
CA MET A 105 11.26 29.47 10.80
C MET A 105 10.11 30.40 10.40
N VAL A 106 8.92 29.87 10.16
CA VAL A 106 7.73 30.68 9.87
C VAL A 106 7.38 31.58 11.06
N ALA A 107 7.43 31.06 12.29
CA ALA A 107 7.19 31.86 13.50
C ALA A 107 8.24 32.96 13.72
N SER A 108 9.46 32.78 13.21
CA SER A 108 10.50 33.85 13.22
C SER A 108 10.34 34.88 12.10
N GLY A 109 9.31 34.78 11.26
CA GLY A 109 8.96 35.75 10.21
C GLY A 109 9.44 35.40 8.81
N ALA A 110 10.02 34.20 8.59
CA ALA A 110 10.44 33.79 7.26
C ALA A 110 9.20 33.45 6.37
N ASN A 111 9.30 33.77 5.08
CA ASN A 111 8.21 33.54 4.13
C ASN A 111 8.07 32.05 3.78
N PRO A 112 6.94 31.42 4.11
CA PRO A 112 6.74 29.99 3.93
C PRO A 112 6.78 29.54 2.45
N VAL A 113 6.51 30.43 1.49
CA VAL A 113 6.56 30.10 0.05
C VAL A 113 8.00 29.87 -0.41
N PHE A 114 8.97 30.68 0.07
CA PHE A 114 10.38 30.47 -0.24
C PHE A 114 10.95 29.26 0.51
N ILE A 115 10.56 29.07 1.79
CA ILE A 115 10.92 27.87 2.56
C ILE A 115 10.47 26.62 1.79
N ARG A 116 9.22 26.56 1.32
CA ARG A 116 8.69 25.47 0.53
C ARG A 116 9.56 25.16 -0.69
N ARG A 117 9.92 26.18 -1.49
CA ARG A 117 10.80 26.02 -2.66
C ARG A 117 12.16 25.43 -2.29
N GLY A 118 12.76 25.94 -1.21
CA GLY A 118 14.03 25.42 -0.69
C GLY A 118 13.93 23.97 -0.27
N MET A 119 12.86 23.57 0.42
CA MET A 119 12.60 22.18 0.81
C MET A 119 12.43 21.26 -0.42
N GLU A 120 11.69 21.70 -1.45
CA GLU A 120 11.49 20.93 -2.68
C GLU A 120 12.82 20.73 -3.44
N LEU A 121 13.67 21.75 -3.52
CA LEU A 121 15.00 21.65 -4.16
C LEU A 121 15.94 20.75 -3.36
N ALA A 122 15.94 20.87 -2.03
CA ALA A 122 16.73 20.01 -1.15
C ALA A 122 16.29 18.54 -1.26
N SER A 123 14.99 18.27 -1.31
CA SER A 123 14.45 16.91 -1.49
C SER A 123 14.94 16.29 -2.80
N LYS A 124 14.90 17.02 -3.91
CA LYS A 124 15.44 16.56 -5.20
C LYS A 124 16.92 16.18 -5.07
N LYS A 125 17.71 17.05 -4.40
CA LYS A 125 19.14 16.80 -4.21
C LYS A 125 19.39 15.56 -3.35
N VAL A 126 18.64 15.37 -2.27
CA VAL A 126 18.70 14.18 -1.41
C VAL A 126 18.39 12.91 -2.22
N ILE A 127 17.35 12.94 -3.06
CA ILE A 127 16.94 11.81 -3.89
C ILE A 127 18.01 11.47 -4.93
N GLU A 128 18.64 12.48 -5.57
CA GLU A 128 19.76 12.27 -6.49
C GLU A 128 20.93 11.53 -5.81
N GLU A 129 21.33 11.96 -4.61
CA GLU A 129 22.42 11.34 -3.87
C GLU A 129 22.04 9.93 -3.36
N LEU A 130 20.78 9.72 -2.96
CA LEU A 130 20.26 8.40 -2.57
C LEU A 130 20.34 7.42 -3.75
N THR A 131 19.85 7.83 -4.92
CA THR A 131 19.86 6.99 -6.14
C THR A 131 21.27 6.61 -6.58
N LYS A 132 22.25 7.54 -6.47
CA LYS A 132 23.66 7.25 -6.78
C LYS A 132 24.29 6.21 -5.85
N ARG A 133 23.80 6.12 -4.61
CA ARG A 133 24.33 5.21 -3.59
C ARG A 133 23.57 3.89 -3.51
N ALA A 134 22.43 3.78 -4.19
CA ALA A 134 21.66 2.55 -4.24
C ALA A 134 22.44 1.45 -4.95
N LYS A 135 22.59 0.30 -4.28
CA LYS A 135 23.21 -0.91 -4.82
C LYS A 135 22.10 -1.82 -5.34
N LYS A 136 22.20 -2.27 -6.58
CA LYS A 136 21.26 -3.24 -7.15
C LYS A 136 21.31 -4.55 -6.37
N VAL A 137 20.16 -5.17 -6.23
CA VAL A 137 20.01 -6.52 -5.67
C VAL A 137 20.15 -7.51 -6.82
N GLU A 138 21.19 -8.36 -6.79
CA GLU A 138 21.54 -9.24 -7.91
C GLU A 138 21.46 -10.73 -7.54
N SER A 139 21.35 -11.06 -6.25
CA SER A 139 21.36 -12.46 -5.80
C SER A 139 20.15 -12.81 -4.93
N ASN A 140 19.78 -14.11 -4.95
CA ASN A 140 18.72 -14.64 -4.08
C ASN A 140 19.07 -14.49 -2.59
N GLU A 141 20.36 -14.50 -2.23
CA GLU A 141 20.80 -14.24 -0.86
C GLU A 141 20.52 -12.80 -0.43
N GLU A 142 20.76 -11.82 -1.31
CA GLU A 142 20.45 -10.41 -1.04
C GLU A 142 18.94 -10.19 -0.94
N ILE A 143 18.14 -10.84 -1.79
CA ILE A 143 16.67 -10.86 -1.70
C ILE A 143 16.21 -11.41 -0.35
N ALA A 144 16.75 -12.57 0.06
CA ALA A 144 16.44 -13.19 1.34
C ALA A 144 16.82 -12.29 2.53
N GLN A 145 17.95 -11.57 2.45
CA GLN A 145 18.37 -10.62 3.48
C GLN A 145 17.37 -9.46 3.64
N VAL A 146 16.94 -8.84 2.53
CA VAL A 146 15.94 -7.78 2.57
C VAL A 146 14.66 -8.27 3.23
N GLY A 147 14.14 -9.42 2.78
CA GLY A 147 12.94 -10.03 3.33
C GLY A 147 13.07 -10.37 4.81
N SER A 148 14.23 -10.91 5.21
CA SER A 148 14.52 -11.30 6.60
C SER A 148 14.53 -10.08 7.54
N ILE A 149 15.08 -8.97 7.11
CA ILE A 149 15.17 -7.74 7.90
C ILE A 149 13.81 -7.10 8.06
N SER A 150 13.07 -6.98 6.96
CA SER A 150 11.73 -6.40 7.00
C SER A 150 10.77 -7.26 7.84
N ALA A 151 10.84 -8.60 7.71
CA ALA A 151 10.02 -9.51 8.51
C ALA A 151 10.52 -9.70 9.95
N GLY A 152 11.78 -9.37 10.27
CA GLY A 152 12.42 -9.75 11.53
C GLY A 152 12.59 -11.27 11.70
N ASP A 153 12.57 -12.03 10.58
CA ASP A 153 12.55 -13.50 10.57
C ASP A 153 13.28 -14.03 9.32
N ILE A 154 14.31 -14.86 9.54
CA ILE A 154 15.14 -15.41 8.48
C ILE A 154 14.37 -16.40 7.59
N GLU A 155 13.48 -17.20 8.18
CA GLU A 155 12.70 -18.20 7.44
C GLU A 155 11.74 -17.53 6.48
N ILE A 156 11.11 -16.42 6.90
CA ILE A 156 10.23 -15.61 6.05
C ILE A 156 11.00 -15.02 4.87
N GLY A 157 12.19 -14.46 5.11
CA GLY A 157 13.03 -13.92 4.04
C GLY A 157 13.44 -14.96 3.00
N GLN A 158 13.82 -16.15 3.46
CA GLN A 158 14.14 -17.28 2.57
C GLN A 158 12.92 -17.72 1.75
N LEU A 159 11.74 -17.74 2.37
CA LEU A 159 10.49 -18.11 1.71
C LEU A 159 10.12 -17.11 0.60
N ILE A 160 10.31 -15.81 0.85
CA ILE A 160 10.08 -14.74 -0.14
C ILE A 160 11.05 -14.88 -1.30
N ALA A 161 12.34 -15.11 -1.03
CA ALA A 161 13.34 -15.29 -2.08
C ALA A 161 13.02 -16.53 -2.94
N GLN A 162 12.63 -17.66 -2.35
CA GLN A 162 12.18 -18.84 -3.07
C GLN A 162 10.93 -18.57 -3.91
N ALA A 163 9.97 -17.77 -3.38
CA ALA A 163 8.80 -17.38 -4.13
C ALA A 163 9.17 -16.56 -5.36
N MET A 164 10.04 -15.56 -5.19
CA MET A 164 10.52 -14.71 -6.31
C MET A 164 11.32 -15.52 -7.35
N GLU A 165 12.15 -16.47 -6.92
CA GLU A 165 12.87 -17.37 -7.83
C GLU A 165 11.91 -18.19 -8.71
N LYS A 166 10.82 -18.72 -8.12
CA LYS A 166 9.85 -19.56 -8.83
C LYS A 166 8.99 -18.80 -9.84
N VAL A 167 8.58 -17.58 -9.52
CA VAL A 167 7.69 -16.79 -10.41
C VAL A 167 8.43 -15.69 -11.17
N GLY A 168 9.71 -15.45 -10.89
CA GLY A 168 10.52 -14.38 -11.46
C GLY A 168 10.30 -13.02 -10.80
N GLU A 169 11.15 -12.04 -11.13
CA GLU A 169 11.14 -10.69 -10.52
C GLU A 169 9.80 -9.96 -10.71
N SER A 170 9.17 -10.14 -11.85
CA SER A 170 7.85 -9.56 -12.17
C SER A 170 6.68 -10.47 -11.81
N GLY A 171 6.95 -11.60 -11.17
CA GLY A 171 5.96 -12.61 -10.82
C GLY A 171 5.04 -12.17 -9.69
N VAL A 172 3.87 -12.78 -9.66
CA VAL A 172 2.85 -12.48 -8.65
C VAL A 172 3.05 -13.35 -7.42
N ILE A 173 3.15 -12.73 -6.26
CA ILE A 173 3.21 -13.40 -4.97
C ILE A 173 2.05 -12.89 -4.12
N THR A 174 1.24 -13.80 -3.60
CA THR A 174 0.12 -13.50 -2.68
C THR A 174 0.36 -14.16 -1.32
N VAL A 175 -0.21 -13.56 -0.28
CA VAL A 175 -0.13 -14.08 1.09
C VAL A 175 -1.53 -14.44 1.55
N GLU A 176 -1.74 -15.69 1.93
CA GLU A 176 -3.03 -16.23 2.35
C GLU A 176 -2.96 -16.87 3.73
N GLU A 177 -4.10 -16.94 4.40
CA GLU A 177 -4.23 -17.63 5.68
C GLU A 177 -4.34 -19.14 5.47
N ALA A 178 -3.54 -19.92 6.19
CA ALA A 178 -3.63 -21.37 6.19
C ALA A 178 -4.44 -21.89 7.40
N ARG A 179 -4.95 -23.11 7.27
CA ARG A 179 -5.54 -23.85 8.40
C ARG A 179 -4.51 -24.71 9.13
N SER A 180 -3.27 -24.72 8.67
CA SER A 180 -2.13 -25.44 9.26
C SER A 180 -1.36 -24.56 10.24
N LEU A 181 -0.49 -25.18 11.05
CA LEU A 181 0.45 -24.45 11.91
C LEU A 181 1.66 -23.93 11.13
N ASP A 182 2.03 -24.63 10.06
CA ASP A 182 3.22 -24.33 9.27
C ASP A 182 2.91 -23.35 8.15
N THR A 183 3.87 -22.45 7.86
CA THR A 183 3.84 -21.56 6.71
C THR A 183 4.45 -22.28 5.50
N THR A 184 3.73 -22.31 4.38
CA THR A 184 4.14 -23.04 3.16
C THR A 184 4.10 -22.15 1.93
N LEU A 185 4.85 -22.55 0.89
CA LEU A 185 4.89 -21.89 -0.41
C LEU A 185 4.37 -22.84 -1.49
N ASP A 186 3.29 -22.46 -2.14
CA ASP A 186 2.75 -23.14 -3.31
C ASP A 186 2.88 -22.24 -4.56
N VAL A 187 3.01 -22.86 -5.74
CA VAL A 187 2.88 -22.16 -7.01
C VAL A 187 1.69 -22.75 -7.74
N VAL A 188 0.76 -21.88 -8.12
CA VAL A 188 -0.51 -22.25 -8.74
C VAL A 188 -0.71 -21.50 -10.06
N GLU A 189 -1.59 -22.03 -10.90
CA GLU A 189 -2.01 -21.33 -12.11
C GLU A 189 -2.70 -20.01 -11.74
N GLY A 190 -2.35 -18.92 -12.41
CA GLY A 190 -2.91 -17.62 -12.08
C GLY A 190 -2.35 -16.49 -12.93
N MET A 191 -2.98 -15.32 -12.81
CA MET A 191 -2.58 -14.14 -13.58
C MET A 191 -2.88 -12.86 -12.81
N GLN A 192 -2.02 -11.86 -12.97
CA GLN A 192 -2.29 -10.48 -12.58
C GLN A 192 -2.43 -9.57 -13.79
N PHE A 193 -3.34 -8.60 -13.71
CA PHE A 193 -3.44 -7.50 -14.68
C PHE A 193 -3.72 -6.15 -14.00
N ASP A 194 -3.33 -5.07 -14.69
CA ASP A 194 -3.27 -3.71 -14.14
C ASP A 194 -4.63 -3.01 -14.34
N ASN A 195 -5.66 -3.44 -13.64
CA ASN A 195 -6.94 -2.75 -13.47
C ASN A 195 -7.54 -3.19 -12.13
N GLY A 196 -7.88 -2.25 -11.29
CA GLY A 196 -8.51 -2.50 -9.99
C GLY A 196 -10.04 -2.38 -10.04
N TYR A 197 -10.66 -2.36 -8.86
CA TYR A 197 -12.11 -2.26 -8.74
C TYR A 197 -12.63 -0.91 -9.28
N LEU A 198 -13.81 -0.95 -9.91
CA LEU A 198 -14.45 0.25 -10.47
C LEU A 198 -15.05 1.19 -9.42
N SER A 199 -15.26 0.70 -8.21
CA SER A 199 -15.80 1.50 -7.11
C SER A 199 -15.21 1.05 -5.77
N PRO A 200 -14.78 2.00 -4.92
CA PRO A 200 -14.34 1.70 -3.54
C PRO A 200 -15.41 1.00 -2.69
N TYR A 201 -16.67 1.17 -3.02
CA TYR A 201 -17.79 0.51 -2.32
C TYR A 201 -17.91 -0.99 -2.60
N MET A 202 -17.09 -1.54 -3.51
CA MET A 202 -17.02 -2.97 -3.80
C MET A 202 -16.06 -3.72 -2.88
N VAL A 203 -15.24 -3.03 -2.09
CA VAL A 203 -14.26 -3.66 -1.19
C VAL A 203 -14.94 -4.57 -0.17
N SER A 204 -14.27 -5.68 0.15
CA SER A 204 -14.67 -6.61 1.21
C SER A 204 -13.93 -6.31 2.51
N ASP A 205 -12.72 -5.78 2.40
CA ASP A 205 -11.89 -5.30 3.50
C ASP A 205 -11.66 -3.79 3.34
N SER A 206 -12.38 -2.99 4.12
CA SER A 206 -12.30 -1.53 4.08
C SER A 206 -11.02 -0.96 4.69
N GLU A 207 -10.34 -1.70 5.57
CA GLU A 207 -9.08 -1.28 6.18
C GLU A 207 -7.95 -1.32 5.16
N ARG A 208 -7.90 -2.39 4.38
CA ARG A 208 -6.89 -2.62 3.33
C ARG A 208 -7.31 -2.10 1.96
N MET A 209 -8.56 -1.68 1.82
CA MET A 209 -9.15 -1.25 0.52
C MET A 209 -8.98 -2.32 -0.55
N VAL A 210 -9.29 -3.58 -0.23
CA VAL A 210 -9.20 -4.72 -1.15
C VAL A 210 -10.53 -5.46 -1.25
N VAL A 211 -10.73 -6.10 -2.40
CA VAL A 211 -11.78 -7.10 -2.61
C VAL A 211 -11.12 -8.48 -2.56
N GLU A 212 -11.57 -9.36 -1.68
CA GLU A 212 -11.21 -10.78 -1.68
C GLU A 212 -12.46 -11.61 -1.93
N MET A 213 -12.37 -12.56 -2.85
CA MET A 213 -13.46 -13.46 -3.22
C MET A 213 -12.96 -14.89 -3.24
N ASP A 214 -13.60 -15.77 -2.51
CA ASP A 214 -13.32 -17.19 -2.51
C ASP A 214 -14.28 -17.92 -3.46
N ASN A 215 -13.73 -18.76 -4.33
CA ASN A 215 -14.45 -19.53 -5.34
C ASN A 215 -15.42 -18.69 -6.22
N PRO A 216 -14.99 -17.53 -6.74
CA PRO A 216 -15.86 -16.71 -7.56
C PRO A 216 -16.13 -17.31 -8.93
N PHE A 217 -17.27 -16.93 -9.49
CA PHE A 217 -17.49 -16.96 -10.93
C PHE A 217 -16.82 -15.73 -11.57
N VAL A 218 -16.32 -15.89 -12.81
CA VAL A 218 -15.66 -14.83 -13.57
C VAL A 218 -16.43 -14.61 -14.87
N LEU A 219 -17.14 -13.51 -14.97
CA LEU A 219 -17.80 -13.06 -16.18
C LEU A 219 -16.81 -12.24 -17.01
N ILE A 220 -16.58 -12.64 -18.26
CA ILE A 220 -15.58 -12.03 -19.14
C ILE A 220 -16.28 -11.53 -20.41
N THR A 221 -16.21 -10.23 -20.69
CA THR A 221 -16.81 -9.65 -21.89
C THR A 221 -15.97 -8.50 -22.44
N ASP A 222 -15.99 -8.34 -23.74
CA ASP A 222 -15.40 -7.21 -24.45
C ASP A 222 -16.36 -6.02 -24.59
N LYS A 223 -17.57 -6.14 -24.04
CA LYS A 223 -18.59 -5.10 -24.06
C LYS A 223 -18.46 -4.11 -22.92
N LYS A 224 -18.99 -2.92 -23.16
CA LYS A 224 -19.31 -1.93 -22.14
C LYS A 224 -20.71 -2.18 -21.59
N ILE A 225 -20.84 -2.28 -20.28
CA ILE A 225 -22.08 -2.58 -19.59
C ILE A 225 -22.62 -1.31 -18.94
N ALA A 226 -23.69 -0.75 -19.48
CA ALA A 226 -24.36 0.44 -18.95
C ALA A 226 -25.76 0.13 -18.41
N ASN A 227 -26.40 -0.96 -18.89
CA ASN A 227 -27.76 -1.33 -18.54
C ASN A 227 -27.78 -2.61 -17.70
N MET A 228 -28.40 -2.53 -16.52
CA MET A 228 -28.51 -3.66 -15.59
C MET A 228 -29.30 -4.86 -16.18
N LYS A 229 -30.23 -4.61 -17.10
CA LYS A 229 -31.03 -5.69 -17.72
C LYS A 229 -30.19 -6.73 -18.44
N GLU A 230 -29.03 -6.33 -18.96
CA GLU A 230 -28.13 -7.25 -19.66
C GLU A 230 -27.49 -8.27 -18.70
N LEU A 231 -27.30 -7.91 -17.43
CA LEU A 231 -26.69 -8.75 -16.41
C LEU A 231 -27.71 -9.58 -15.61
N LEU A 232 -28.97 -9.17 -15.56
CA LEU A 232 -29.97 -9.79 -14.68
C LEU A 232 -30.02 -11.32 -14.79
N PRO A 233 -30.09 -11.93 -15.99
CA PRO A 233 -30.25 -13.38 -16.09
C PRO A 233 -29.09 -14.17 -15.50
N ILE A 234 -27.86 -13.65 -15.62
CA ILE A 234 -26.66 -14.31 -15.09
C ILE A 234 -26.49 -14.05 -13.59
N LEU A 235 -26.88 -12.85 -13.12
CA LEU A 235 -26.81 -12.51 -11.70
C LEU A 235 -27.82 -13.33 -10.88
N GLU A 236 -29.03 -13.50 -11.34
CA GLU A 236 -30.05 -14.32 -10.67
C GLU A 236 -29.51 -15.74 -10.43
N LYS A 237 -28.93 -16.38 -11.44
CA LYS A 237 -28.35 -17.72 -11.36
C LYS A 237 -27.18 -17.80 -10.38
N THR A 238 -26.32 -16.76 -10.34
CA THR A 238 -25.17 -16.77 -9.42
C THR A 238 -25.59 -16.50 -7.98
N VAL A 239 -26.62 -15.70 -7.75
CA VAL A 239 -27.20 -15.46 -6.42
C VAL A 239 -27.84 -16.74 -5.89
N GLU A 240 -28.58 -17.49 -6.71
CA GLU A 240 -29.17 -18.77 -6.31
C GLU A 240 -28.11 -19.78 -5.84
N LEU A 241 -26.91 -19.76 -6.42
CA LEU A 241 -25.78 -20.60 -6.03
C LEU A 241 -24.99 -20.07 -4.83
N GLY A 242 -25.27 -18.83 -4.38
CA GLY A 242 -24.60 -18.20 -3.24
C GLY A 242 -23.11 -17.93 -3.44
N ARG A 243 -22.64 -17.90 -4.69
CA ARG A 243 -21.21 -17.68 -5.03
C ARG A 243 -20.93 -16.23 -5.43
N PRO A 244 -19.76 -15.69 -5.06
CA PRO A 244 -19.34 -14.36 -5.53
C PRO A 244 -19.10 -14.34 -7.04
N MET A 245 -19.19 -13.15 -7.64
CA MET A 245 -18.92 -12.95 -9.06
C MET A 245 -17.96 -11.77 -9.28
N LEU A 246 -16.92 -12.02 -10.09
CA LEU A 246 -16.09 -11.00 -10.70
C LEU A 246 -16.59 -10.71 -12.12
N ILE A 247 -16.82 -9.43 -12.44
CA ILE A 247 -17.11 -8.97 -13.81
C ILE A 247 -15.86 -8.31 -14.37
N ILE A 248 -15.37 -8.84 -15.49
CA ILE A 248 -14.30 -8.24 -16.31
C ILE A 248 -14.93 -7.79 -17.62
N ALA A 249 -15.08 -6.48 -17.80
CA ALA A 249 -15.73 -5.89 -18.95
C ALA A 249 -14.90 -4.74 -19.54
N GLU A 250 -15.18 -4.30 -20.77
CA GLU A 250 -14.54 -3.08 -21.27
C GLU A 250 -14.73 -1.91 -20.31
N ASP A 251 -15.94 -1.72 -19.84
CA ASP A 251 -16.30 -0.82 -18.75
C ASP A 251 -17.63 -1.24 -18.13
N VAL A 252 -17.87 -0.86 -16.87
CA VAL A 252 -19.21 -0.93 -16.25
C VAL A 252 -19.54 0.45 -15.71
N GLU A 253 -20.59 1.06 -16.21
CA GLU A 253 -20.91 2.45 -15.89
C GLU A 253 -22.40 2.70 -15.70
N GLY A 254 -22.73 3.96 -15.35
CA GLY A 254 -24.11 4.46 -15.27
C GLY A 254 -24.99 3.68 -14.29
N GLU A 255 -26.18 3.28 -14.78
CA GLU A 255 -27.18 2.54 -14.00
C GLU A 255 -26.67 1.17 -13.55
N ALA A 256 -25.93 0.47 -14.40
CA ALA A 256 -25.40 -0.87 -14.08
C ALA A 256 -24.46 -0.80 -12.87
N LEU A 257 -23.45 0.08 -12.92
CA LEU A 257 -22.49 0.24 -11.81
C LEU A 257 -23.18 0.65 -10.50
N ALA A 258 -24.07 1.65 -10.57
CA ALA A 258 -24.80 2.13 -9.39
C ALA A 258 -25.63 1.01 -8.74
N THR A 259 -26.34 0.21 -9.56
CA THR A 259 -27.16 -0.90 -9.08
C THR A 259 -26.31 -2.01 -8.46
N LEU A 260 -25.19 -2.38 -9.06
CA LEU A 260 -24.24 -3.36 -8.50
C LEU A 260 -23.72 -2.90 -7.14
N VAL A 261 -23.29 -1.64 -7.02
CA VAL A 261 -22.79 -1.06 -5.77
C VAL A 261 -23.86 -1.07 -4.68
N VAL A 262 -25.09 -0.62 -4.99
CA VAL A 262 -26.20 -0.60 -4.00
C VAL A 262 -26.51 -2.01 -3.49
N ASN A 263 -26.57 -3.01 -4.38
CA ASN A 263 -26.85 -4.39 -3.99
C ASN A 263 -25.68 -5.04 -3.23
N LYS A 264 -24.43 -4.68 -3.54
CA LYS A 264 -23.25 -5.08 -2.76
C LYS A 264 -23.33 -4.53 -1.34
N LEU A 265 -23.64 -3.23 -1.18
CA LEU A 265 -23.76 -2.58 0.14
C LEU A 265 -24.92 -3.15 0.97
N ARG A 266 -26.00 -3.58 0.32
CA ARG A 266 -27.13 -4.27 0.97
C ARG A 266 -26.84 -5.72 1.34
N GLY A 267 -25.71 -6.27 0.90
CA GLY A 267 -25.34 -7.68 1.11
C GLY A 267 -26.15 -8.66 0.26
N THR A 268 -26.95 -8.19 -0.71
CA THR A 268 -27.74 -9.05 -1.61
C THR A 268 -26.90 -9.66 -2.74
N LEU A 269 -25.81 -8.96 -3.14
CA LEU A 269 -24.85 -9.43 -4.14
C LEU A 269 -23.44 -9.42 -3.57
N ASN A 270 -22.71 -10.51 -3.73
CA ASN A 270 -21.27 -10.53 -3.51
C ASN A 270 -20.56 -10.41 -4.86
N ILE A 271 -20.28 -9.17 -5.28
CA ILE A 271 -19.83 -8.87 -6.63
C ILE A 271 -18.74 -7.80 -6.63
N ALA A 272 -17.84 -7.87 -7.62
CA ALA A 272 -16.95 -6.79 -7.99
C ALA A 272 -16.86 -6.68 -9.51
N ALA A 273 -16.54 -5.49 -9.99
CA ALA A 273 -16.34 -5.21 -11.40
C ALA A 273 -15.01 -4.48 -11.62
N VAL A 274 -14.32 -4.89 -12.68
CA VAL A 274 -13.03 -4.33 -13.10
C VAL A 274 -13.03 -4.10 -14.61
N LYS A 275 -12.19 -3.17 -15.06
CA LYS A 275 -11.97 -2.98 -16.50
C LYS A 275 -11.12 -4.11 -17.08
N ALA A 276 -11.43 -4.50 -18.29
CA ALA A 276 -10.60 -5.41 -19.06
C ALA A 276 -9.20 -4.81 -19.31
N PRO A 277 -8.13 -5.61 -19.21
CA PRO A 277 -6.77 -5.13 -19.44
C PRO A 277 -6.52 -4.79 -20.91
N ALA A 278 -5.63 -3.84 -21.18
CA ALA A 278 -5.22 -3.37 -22.49
C ALA A 278 -6.35 -2.73 -23.34
N PHE A 279 -6.10 -2.50 -24.63
CA PHE A 279 -7.03 -1.84 -25.55
C PHE A 279 -7.01 -2.56 -26.91
N GLY A 280 -8.11 -2.43 -27.70
CA GLY A 280 -8.22 -2.97 -29.04
C GLY A 280 -8.00 -4.49 -29.10
N ASP A 281 -7.25 -4.96 -30.09
CA ASP A 281 -6.99 -6.40 -30.30
C ASP A 281 -6.19 -7.03 -29.15
N ARG A 282 -5.36 -6.24 -28.45
CA ARG A 282 -4.65 -6.72 -27.26
C ARG A 282 -5.61 -7.00 -26.11
N ARG A 283 -6.67 -6.19 -25.94
CA ARG A 283 -7.73 -6.46 -24.96
C ARG A 283 -8.40 -7.79 -25.24
N LYS A 284 -8.79 -8.04 -26.51
CA LYS A 284 -9.40 -9.31 -26.91
C LYS A 284 -8.49 -10.50 -26.61
N ALA A 285 -7.20 -10.36 -26.90
CA ALA A 285 -6.21 -11.39 -26.64
C ALA A 285 -6.03 -11.67 -25.13
N MET A 286 -5.98 -10.62 -24.29
CA MET A 286 -5.90 -10.74 -22.84
C MET A 286 -7.17 -11.35 -22.23
N LEU A 287 -8.35 -10.94 -22.69
CA LEU A 287 -9.63 -11.54 -22.26
C LEU A 287 -9.69 -13.03 -22.61
N GLN A 288 -9.16 -13.42 -23.77
CA GLN A 288 -9.07 -14.83 -24.15
C GLN A 288 -8.10 -15.62 -23.25
N ASP A 289 -6.98 -15.01 -22.85
CA ASP A 289 -6.04 -15.63 -21.90
C ASP A 289 -6.68 -15.85 -20.54
N ILE A 290 -7.43 -14.85 -20.05
CA ILE A 290 -8.17 -14.94 -18.77
C ILE A 290 -9.27 -16.01 -18.88
N ALA A 291 -9.98 -16.10 -20.01
CA ALA A 291 -10.99 -17.11 -20.23
C ALA A 291 -10.42 -18.52 -20.19
N ILE A 292 -9.31 -18.78 -20.90
CA ILE A 292 -8.61 -20.07 -20.88
C ILE A 292 -8.10 -20.40 -19.47
N LEU A 293 -7.51 -19.42 -18.76
CA LEU A 293 -7.03 -19.60 -17.40
C LEU A 293 -8.14 -20.00 -16.42
N THR A 294 -9.33 -19.45 -16.60
CA THR A 294 -10.46 -19.66 -15.68
C THR A 294 -11.45 -20.73 -16.14
N GLY A 295 -11.24 -21.30 -17.33
CA GLY A 295 -12.15 -22.29 -17.94
C GLY A 295 -13.50 -21.71 -18.38
N GLY A 296 -13.53 -20.41 -18.71
CA GLY A 296 -14.72 -19.72 -19.21
C GLY A 296 -14.61 -19.33 -20.68
N GLU A 297 -15.60 -18.59 -21.15
CA GLU A 297 -15.61 -18.02 -22.50
C GLU A 297 -15.75 -16.50 -22.48
N VAL A 298 -15.12 -15.83 -23.45
CA VAL A 298 -15.33 -14.40 -23.67
C VAL A 298 -16.69 -14.18 -24.32
N ILE A 299 -17.59 -13.52 -23.64
CA ILE A 299 -18.90 -13.11 -24.14
C ILE A 299 -18.69 -11.89 -25.05
N SER A 300 -18.87 -12.11 -26.37
CA SER A 300 -18.63 -11.12 -27.42
C SER A 300 -19.65 -11.22 -28.53
N GLU A 301 -20.07 -10.07 -29.05
CA GLU A 301 -20.95 -10.04 -30.22
C GLU A 301 -20.29 -10.63 -31.45
N GLU A 302 -18.98 -10.50 -31.59
CA GLU A 302 -18.23 -11.11 -32.70
C GLU A 302 -18.31 -12.65 -32.69
N LYS A 303 -18.45 -13.25 -31.51
CA LYS A 303 -18.69 -14.70 -31.33
C LYS A 303 -20.16 -15.07 -31.36
N GLY A 304 -21.07 -14.11 -31.57
CA GLY A 304 -22.51 -14.33 -31.55
C GLY A 304 -23.13 -14.57 -30.17
N ILE A 305 -22.37 -14.36 -29.11
CA ILE A 305 -22.82 -14.57 -27.73
C ILE A 305 -23.27 -13.23 -27.14
N LYS A 306 -24.55 -13.17 -26.75
CA LYS A 306 -25.12 -11.99 -26.11
C LYS A 306 -25.12 -12.14 -24.58
N LEU A 307 -24.89 -11.03 -23.87
CA LEU A 307 -24.81 -11.02 -22.41
C LEU A 307 -26.15 -11.44 -21.78
N GLU A 308 -27.28 -11.03 -22.37
CA GLU A 308 -28.63 -11.36 -21.90
C GLU A 308 -28.98 -12.86 -22.01
N THR A 309 -28.27 -13.58 -22.87
CA THR A 309 -28.49 -15.03 -23.11
C THR A 309 -27.37 -15.88 -22.52
N ALA A 310 -26.40 -15.25 -21.85
CA ALA A 310 -25.29 -15.96 -21.22
C ALA A 310 -25.79 -16.89 -20.12
N ASP A 311 -25.17 -18.05 -20.00
CA ASP A 311 -25.42 -19.04 -18.97
C ASP A 311 -24.17 -19.29 -18.11
N LEU A 312 -24.31 -20.02 -17.02
CA LEU A 312 -23.22 -20.39 -16.11
C LEU A 312 -22.05 -21.08 -16.82
N ASN A 313 -22.33 -21.78 -17.91
CA ASN A 313 -21.31 -22.48 -18.73
C ASN A 313 -20.30 -21.53 -19.39
N PHE A 314 -20.65 -20.25 -19.58
CA PHE A 314 -19.74 -19.24 -20.12
C PHE A 314 -18.86 -18.60 -19.04
N LEU A 315 -19.21 -18.81 -17.76
CA LEU A 315 -18.46 -18.21 -16.65
C LEU A 315 -17.20 -18.99 -16.36
N GLY A 316 -16.08 -18.29 -16.32
CA GLY A 316 -14.86 -18.81 -15.72
C GLY A 316 -14.99 -18.99 -14.21
N GLN A 317 -14.04 -19.70 -13.62
CA GLN A 317 -13.96 -19.93 -12.19
C GLN A 317 -12.50 -19.85 -11.70
N ALA A 318 -12.32 -19.45 -10.46
CA ALA A 318 -11.03 -19.46 -9.80
C ALA A 318 -11.22 -19.85 -8.33
N LYS A 319 -10.16 -20.31 -7.65
CA LYS A 319 -10.23 -20.54 -6.19
C LYS A 319 -10.28 -19.24 -5.44
N LYS A 320 -9.49 -18.24 -5.87
CA LYS A 320 -9.49 -16.93 -5.24
C LYS A 320 -9.28 -15.80 -6.24
N VAL A 321 -9.89 -14.65 -5.96
CA VAL A 321 -9.62 -13.40 -6.65
C VAL A 321 -9.35 -12.32 -5.61
N ARG A 322 -8.26 -11.57 -5.82
CA ARG A 322 -7.91 -10.39 -5.03
C ARG A 322 -7.83 -9.16 -5.93
N ILE A 323 -8.54 -8.09 -5.56
CA ILE A 323 -8.56 -6.85 -6.33
C ILE A 323 -8.18 -5.70 -5.41
N THR A 324 -7.18 -4.95 -5.82
CA THR A 324 -6.78 -3.68 -5.20
C THR A 324 -7.34 -2.50 -6.01
N LYS A 325 -6.97 -1.29 -5.64
CA LYS A 325 -7.32 -0.10 -6.43
C LYS A 325 -6.75 -0.14 -7.85
N ASP A 326 -5.58 -0.75 -8.03
CA ASP A 326 -4.81 -0.69 -9.28
C ASP A 326 -4.68 -2.03 -10.00
N ASN A 327 -4.86 -3.16 -9.29
CA ASN A 327 -4.57 -4.49 -9.83
C ASN A 327 -5.65 -5.51 -9.49
N THR A 328 -5.80 -6.48 -10.38
CA THR A 328 -6.61 -7.70 -10.17
C THR A 328 -5.72 -8.93 -10.30
N VAL A 329 -5.76 -9.81 -9.30
CA VAL A 329 -5.05 -11.09 -9.25
C VAL A 329 -6.06 -12.23 -9.23
N ILE A 330 -5.95 -13.13 -10.20
CA ILE A 330 -6.69 -14.38 -10.26
C ILE A 330 -5.74 -15.49 -9.79
N VAL A 331 -6.11 -16.21 -8.76
CA VAL A 331 -5.31 -17.27 -8.13
C VAL A 331 -6.00 -18.61 -8.35
N ASP A 332 -5.25 -19.58 -8.86
CA ASP A 332 -5.71 -20.95 -9.10
C ASP A 332 -6.98 -20.96 -9.98
N GLY A 333 -6.83 -20.45 -11.19
CA GLY A 333 -7.89 -20.54 -12.22
C GLY A 333 -8.21 -21.99 -12.56
N LEU A 334 -9.50 -22.30 -12.75
CA LEU A 334 -9.97 -23.66 -12.97
C LEU A 334 -10.03 -24.06 -14.46
N GLY A 335 -9.21 -23.41 -15.31
CA GLY A 335 -9.03 -23.80 -16.71
C GLY A 335 -8.26 -25.11 -16.86
N GLU A 336 -8.44 -25.77 -18.01
CA GLU A 336 -7.75 -27.00 -18.33
C GLU A 336 -6.26 -26.74 -18.61
N LYS A 337 -5.37 -27.45 -17.92
CA LYS A 337 -3.91 -27.25 -18.01
C LYS A 337 -3.38 -27.39 -19.44
N ASP A 338 -3.91 -28.33 -20.20
CA ASP A 338 -3.50 -28.58 -21.57
C ASP A 338 -3.85 -27.38 -22.49
N GLU A 339 -5.00 -26.74 -22.26
CA GLU A 339 -5.41 -25.53 -22.99
C GLU A 339 -4.53 -24.33 -22.64
N ILE A 340 -4.18 -24.17 -21.35
CA ILE A 340 -3.25 -23.13 -20.88
C ILE A 340 -1.87 -23.33 -21.53
N GLN A 341 -1.33 -24.55 -21.54
CA GLN A 341 -0.06 -24.86 -22.18
C GLN A 341 -0.08 -24.66 -23.69
N ALA A 342 -1.18 -25.04 -24.36
CA ALA A 342 -1.37 -24.78 -25.79
C ALA A 342 -1.36 -23.26 -26.06
N ARG A 343 -2.02 -22.46 -25.19
CA ARG A 343 -2.04 -21.00 -25.32
C ARG A 343 -0.66 -20.38 -25.14
N ILE A 344 0.10 -20.84 -24.14
CA ILE A 344 1.51 -20.44 -23.92
C ILE A 344 2.34 -20.75 -25.18
N GLY A 345 2.15 -21.93 -25.80
CA GLY A 345 2.80 -22.31 -27.05
C GLY A 345 2.46 -21.36 -28.20
N GLN A 346 1.19 -20.97 -28.36
CA GLN A 346 0.76 -20.00 -29.37
C GLN A 346 1.44 -18.63 -29.19
N ILE A 347 1.51 -18.12 -27.95
CA ILE A 347 2.17 -16.84 -27.66
C ILE A 347 3.67 -16.92 -27.98
N LYS A 348 4.35 -18.02 -27.62
CA LYS A 348 5.78 -18.24 -27.95
C LYS A 348 6.01 -18.24 -29.46
N ASN A 349 5.15 -18.88 -30.24
CA ASN A 349 5.23 -18.87 -31.71
C ASN A 349 5.03 -17.45 -32.26
N SER A 350 4.05 -16.69 -31.75
CA SER A 350 3.84 -15.30 -32.14
C SER A 350 5.06 -14.40 -31.83
N ILE A 351 5.77 -14.64 -30.71
CA ILE A 351 7.02 -13.94 -30.36
C ILE A 351 8.11 -14.24 -31.39
N ALA A 352 8.20 -15.48 -31.87
CA ALA A 352 9.21 -15.88 -32.85
C ALA A 352 8.92 -15.32 -34.24
N GLU A 353 7.63 -15.16 -34.62
CA GLU A 353 7.19 -14.70 -35.94
C GLU A 353 7.16 -13.17 -36.05
N THR A 354 6.98 -12.44 -34.98
CA THR A 354 6.86 -10.97 -35.03
C THR A 354 8.18 -10.29 -35.41
N THR A 355 8.09 -9.33 -36.32
CA THR A 355 9.20 -8.49 -36.75
C THR A 355 9.26 -7.14 -35.98
N SER A 356 8.20 -6.80 -35.26
CA SER A 356 8.10 -5.58 -34.46
C SER A 356 8.68 -5.80 -33.06
N ASP A 357 9.69 -5.04 -32.69
CA ASP A 357 10.28 -5.10 -31.35
C ASP A 357 9.29 -4.73 -30.25
N TYR A 358 8.42 -3.75 -30.52
CA TYR A 358 7.36 -3.36 -29.60
C TYR A 358 6.32 -4.47 -29.40
N ASP A 359 5.89 -5.14 -30.47
CA ASP A 359 4.93 -6.26 -30.34
C ASP A 359 5.58 -7.46 -29.67
N ARG A 360 6.88 -7.70 -29.94
CA ARG A 360 7.66 -8.73 -29.26
C ARG A 360 7.69 -8.49 -27.76
N GLU A 361 8.00 -7.27 -27.31
CA GLU A 361 7.99 -6.88 -25.89
C GLU A 361 6.62 -7.14 -25.25
N LYS A 362 5.54 -6.70 -25.91
CA LYS A 362 4.18 -6.89 -25.37
C LYS A 362 3.71 -8.35 -25.36
N LEU A 363 4.15 -9.15 -26.30
CA LEU A 363 3.91 -10.60 -26.28
C LEU A 363 4.73 -11.29 -25.17
N GLN A 364 5.95 -10.83 -24.90
CA GLN A 364 6.77 -11.33 -23.79
C GLN A 364 6.15 -10.99 -22.43
N GLU A 365 5.67 -9.76 -22.22
CA GLU A 365 4.93 -9.38 -21.02
C GLU A 365 3.71 -10.28 -20.81
N ARG A 366 2.94 -10.52 -21.86
CA ARG A 366 1.75 -11.37 -21.83
C ARG A 366 2.11 -12.83 -21.53
N LEU A 367 3.19 -13.35 -22.14
CA LEU A 367 3.71 -14.68 -21.85
C LEU A 367 4.10 -14.81 -20.37
N ALA A 368 4.83 -13.82 -19.83
CA ALA A 368 5.25 -13.82 -18.43
C ALA A 368 4.04 -13.84 -17.48
N LYS A 369 3.00 -13.07 -17.78
CA LYS A 369 1.76 -13.02 -16.97
C LYS A 369 1.00 -14.36 -16.97
N LEU A 370 0.98 -15.09 -18.09
CA LEU A 370 0.25 -16.37 -18.19
C LEU A 370 1.10 -17.57 -17.74
N ALA A 371 2.39 -17.60 -18.06
CA ALA A 371 3.28 -18.73 -17.80
C ALA A 371 3.91 -18.72 -16.42
N GLY A 372 4.01 -17.54 -15.78
CA GLY A 372 4.66 -17.35 -14.47
C GLY A 372 3.85 -17.94 -13.31
N GLY A 373 2.54 -18.05 -13.46
CA GLY A 373 1.65 -18.45 -12.36
C GLY A 373 1.62 -17.44 -11.22
N VAL A 374 1.13 -17.88 -10.06
CA VAL A 374 1.09 -17.11 -8.81
C VAL A 374 1.72 -17.93 -7.71
N ALA A 375 2.72 -17.37 -7.03
CA ALA A 375 3.25 -17.95 -5.80
C ALA A 375 2.33 -17.56 -4.64
N VAL A 376 1.88 -18.54 -3.87
CA VAL A 376 0.98 -18.36 -2.73
C VAL A 376 1.72 -18.74 -1.46
N ILE A 377 2.02 -17.75 -0.62
CA ILE A 377 2.56 -17.97 0.72
C ILE A 377 1.37 -18.19 1.66
N LYS A 378 1.19 -19.41 2.11
CA LYS A 378 0.13 -19.80 3.05
C LYS A 378 0.66 -19.71 4.48
N VAL A 379 0.14 -18.74 5.23
CA VAL A 379 0.60 -18.42 6.58
C VAL A 379 -0.10 -19.30 7.61
N GLY A 380 0.68 -20.09 8.33
CA GLY A 380 0.21 -20.90 9.45
C GLY A 380 0.59 -20.31 10.80
N ALA A 381 -0.31 -20.44 11.79
CA ALA A 381 -0.06 -20.06 13.18
C ALA A 381 -1.02 -20.78 14.14
N ALA A 382 -0.70 -20.74 15.45
CA ALA A 382 -1.50 -21.41 16.47
C ALA A 382 -2.81 -20.68 16.80
N THR A 383 -2.83 -19.35 16.64
CA THR A 383 -3.98 -18.49 16.92
C THR A 383 -4.29 -17.56 15.76
N GLU A 384 -5.54 -17.13 15.65
CA GLU A 384 -5.98 -16.19 14.61
C GLU A 384 -5.25 -14.83 14.72
N THR A 385 -5.00 -14.35 15.93
CA THR A 385 -4.28 -13.10 16.18
C THR A 385 -2.83 -13.19 15.70
N GLU A 386 -2.12 -14.27 16.01
CA GLU A 386 -0.76 -14.53 15.55
C GLU A 386 -0.70 -14.67 14.03
N MET A 387 -1.67 -15.38 13.44
CA MET A 387 -1.75 -15.58 11.99
C MET A 387 -1.92 -14.25 11.25
N LYS A 388 -2.80 -13.37 11.73
CA LYS A 388 -3.01 -12.04 11.14
C LYS A 388 -1.75 -11.16 11.27
N GLU A 389 -1.08 -11.17 12.41
CA GLU A 389 0.18 -10.44 12.63
C GLU A 389 1.27 -10.97 11.69
N LYS A 390 1.45 -12.29 11.63
CA LYS A 390 2.45 -12.92 10.75
C LYS A 390 2.17 -12.66 9.27
N LYS A 391 0.89 -12.68 8.86
CA LYS A 391 0.48 -12.35 7.49
C LYS A 391 0.86 -10.92 7.11
N LEU A 392 0.53 -9.94 7.97
CA LEU A 392 0.90 -8.53 7.75
C LEU A 392 2.41 -8.36 7.61
N ARG A 393 3.18 -8.95 8.49
CA ARG A 393 4.64 -8.91 8.49
C ARG A 393 5.25 -9.53 7.21
N ILE A 394 4.67 -10.62 6.69
CA ILE A 394 5.09 -11.22 5.42
C ILE A 394 4.71 -10.32 4.24
N GLU A 395 3.53 -9.70 4.25
CA GLU A 395 3.11 -8.74 3.21
C GLU A 395 4.05 -7.52 3.15
N ASP A 396 4.42 -6.96 4.30
CA ASP A 396 5.38 -5.84 4.39
C ASP A 396 6.77 -6.26 3.87
N ALA A 397 7.26 -7.43 4.30
CA ALA A 397 8.53 -7.95 3.83
C ALA A 397 8.56 -8.23 2.32
N LEU A 398 7.47 -8.72 1.76
CA LEU A 398 7.31 -8.91 0.32
C LEU A 398 7.37 -7.58 -0.44
N ASN A 399 6.67 -6.55 0.06
CA ASN A 399 6.66 -5.23 -0.55
C ASN A 399 8.03 -4.57 -0.48
N ALA A 400 8.71 -4.64 0.67
CA ALA A 400 10.08 -4.16 0.85
C ALA A 400 11.05 -4.86 -0.10
N THR A 401 10.91 -6.19 -0.27
CA THR A 401 11.75 -6.98 -1.17
C THR A 401 11.53 -6.58 -2.63
N LYS A 402 10.28 -6.41 -3.07
CA LYS A 402 9.96 -5.90 -4.41
C LYS A 402 10.55 -4.51 -4.64
N ALA A 403 10.39 -3.61 -3.67
CA ALA A 403 10.96 -2.27 -3.74
C ALA A 403 12.50 -2.27 -3.83
N ALA A 404 13.17 -3.23 -3.17
CA ALA A 404 14.63 -3.40 -3.24
C ALA A 404 15.09 -3.93 -4.61
N VAL A 405 14.35 -4.84 -5.22
CA VAL A 405 14.64 -5.35 -6.57
C VAL A 405 14.46 -4.23 -7.61
N GLU A 406 13.44 -3.37 -7.45
CA GLU A 406 13.16 -2.28 -8.38
C GLU A 406 14.21 -1.15 -8.36
N GLU A 407 14.61 -0.65 -7.21
CA GLU A 407 15.47 0.53 -7.07
C GLU A 407 16.78 0.28 -6.31
N GLY A 408 17.03 -0.95 -5.88
CA GLY A 408 18.22 -1.30 -5.11
C GLY A 408 18.07 -1.09 -3.61
N ILE A 409 19.19 -1.30 -2.91
CA ILE A 409 19.30 -1.20 -1.45
C ILE A 409 20.32 -0.15 -1.03
N VAL A 410 20.14 0.39 0.17
CA VAL A 410 21.06 1.34 0.81
C VAL A 410 21.34 0.92 2.26
N ALA A 411 22.31 1.53 2.91
CA ALA A 411 22.58 1.34 4.33
C ALA A 411 21.34 1.74 5.15
N GLY A 412 20.79 0.79 5.91
CA GLY A 412 19.54 0.94 6.62
C GLY A 412 19.64 1.68 7.96
N GLY A 413 18.56 1.60 8.73
CA GLY A 413 18.50 2.18 10.08
C GLY A 413 18.63 3.70 10.11
N GLY A 414 18.29 4.41 9.04
CA GLY A 414 18.45 5.85 8.88
C GLY A 414 19.90 6.32 8.67
N THR A 415 20.87 5.40 8.56
CA THR A 415 22.30 5.70 8.33
C THR A 415 22.51 6.49 7.06
N ILE A 416 21.93 6.02 5.94
CA ILE A 416 22.07 6.67 4.64
C ILE A 416 21.65 8.14 4.66
N LEU A 417 20.59 8.49 5.41
CA LEU A 417 20.07 9.84 5.50
C LEU A 417 21.05 10.80 6.21
N ILE A 418 21.74 10.31 7.25
CA ILE A 418 22.79 11.07 7.94
C ILE A 418 23.96 11.34 7.00
N GLN A 419 24.36 10.33 6.23
CA GLN A 419 25.49 10.43 5.29
C GLN A 419 25.17 11.37 4.12
N ILE A 420 23.95 11.29 3.58
CA ILE A 420 23.49 12.24 2.54
C ILE A 420 23.41 13.67 3.10
N ALA A 421 22.93 13.86 4.33
CA ALA A 421 22.90 15.18 4.97
C ALA A 421 24.29 15.82 5.03
N LYS A 422 25.36 14.99 5.26
CA LYS A 422 26.76 15.44 5.22
C LYS A 422 27.18 15.79 3.79
N ASP A 423 26.87 14.95 2.79
CA ASP A 423 27.27 15.18 1.41
C ASP A 423 26.68 16.45 0.79
N ILE A 424 25.45 16.79 1.22
CA ILE A 424 24.79 18.01 0.77
C ILE A 424 25.05 19.22 1.69
N GLU A 425 26.05 19.15 2.58
CA GLU A 425 26.38 20.24 3.51
C GLU A 425 26.71 21.55 2.77
N ASP A 426 27.41 21.44 1.66
CA ASP A 426 27.76 22.57 0.79
C ASP A 426 26.63 23.02 -0.16
N PHE A 427 25.53 22.27 -0.23
CA PHE A 427 24.37 22.70 -0.99
C PHE A 427 23.63 23.80 -0.23
N LYS A 428 23.84 25.04 -0.66
CA LYS A 428 23.28 26.26 -0.07
C LYS A 428 22.54 27.04 -1.13
N LEU A 429 21.39 27.58 -0.76
CA LEU A 429 20.63 28.54 -1.57
C LEU A 429 20.69 29.90 -0.88
N GLU A 430 20.61 30.98 -1.66
CA GLU A 430 20.57 32.34 -1.12
C GLU A 430 19.18 32.66 -0.54
N GLY A 431 19.15 33.58 0.44
CA GLY A 431 17.91 34.07 1.02
C GLY A 431 17.12 33.02 1.80
N GLU A 432 15.81 33.15 1.80
CA GLU A 432 14.90 32.30 2.59
C GLU A 432 14.72 30.89 2.01
N GLU A 433 15.05 30.68 0.73
CA GLU A 433 15.10 29.31 0.15
C GLU A 433 16.19 28.48 0.84
N GLY A 434 17.30 29.11 1.28
CA GLY A 434 18.35 28.47 2.09
C GLY A 434 17.83 27.91 3.41
N LEU A 435 16.85 28.57 4.04
CA LEU A 435 16.22 28.05 5.26
C LEU A 435 15.49 26.72 5.00
N GLY A 436 14.82 26.59 3.85
CA GLY A 436 14.19 25.35 3.44
C GLY A 436 15.18 24.21 3.28
N VAL A 437 16.38 24.47 2.76
CA VAL A 437 17.46 23.49 2.65
C VAL A 437 17.92 23.03 4.04
N GLU A 438 18.13 23.97 4.97
CA GLU A 438 18.57 23.65 6.31
C GLU A 438 17.52 22.86 7.12
N ILE A 439 16.22 23.13 6.90
CA ILE A 439 15.12 22.35 7.50
C ILE A 439 15.23 20.90 7.06
N VAL A 440 15.38 20.64 5.75
CA VAL A 440 15.50 19.27 5.21
C VAL A 440 16.75 18.58 5.78
N LYS A 441 17.93 19.22 5.74
CA LYS A 441 19.17 18.66 6.30
C LYS A 441 19.02 18.23 7.75
N LYS A 442 18.37 19.03 8.59
CA LYS A 442 18.13 18.70 10.00
C LYS A 442 17.17 17.52 10.14
N ALA A 443 16.08 17.52 9.36
CA ALA A 443 15.05 16.49 9.43
C ALA A 443 15.58 15.10 9.01
N LEU A 444 16.58 15.01 8.11
CA LEU A 444 17.19 13.74 7.72
C LEU A 444 17.79 12.95 8.91
N SER A 445 18.09 13.60 10.03
CA SER A 445 18.56 12.92 11.24
C SER A 445 17.45 12.27 12.07
N ALA A 446 16.18 12.61 11.80
CA ALA A 446 15.06 12.21 12.65
C ALA A 446 14.82 10.68 12.71
N PRO A 447 14.91 9.91 11.61
CA PRO A 447 14.70 8.46 11.67
C PRO A 447 15.74 7.76 12.55
N LEU A 448 17.04 7.98 12.34
CA LEU A 448 18.08 7.39 13.19
C LEU A 448 17.92 7.86 14.65
N ARG A 449 17.64 9.14 14.87
CA ARG A 449 17.38 9.69 16.21
C ARG A 449 16.27 8.91 16.92
N GLN A 450 15.16 8.65 16.24
CA GLN A 450 14.03 7.95 16.83
C GLN A 450 14.35 6.48 17.13
N ILE A 451 15.06 5.78 16.22
CA ILE A 451 15.50 4.40 16.43
C ILE A 451 16.37 4.30 17.70
N VAL A 452 17.30 5.23 17.87
CA VAL A 452 18.21 5.27 19.03
C VAL A 452 17.47 5.61 20.32
N ILE A 453 16.51 6.55 20.27
CA ILE A 453 15.64 6.88 21.41
C ILE A 453 14.82 5.67 21.84
N ASN A 454 14.23 4.93 20.89
CA ASN A 454 13.46 3.71 21.16
C ASN A 454 14.35 2.60 21.77
N ALA A 455 15.66 2.63 21.47
CA ALA A 455 16.65 1.74 22.11
C ALA A 455 17.07 2.20 23.54
N GLY A 456 16.64 3.39 23.97
CA GLY A 456 16.99 3.93 25.29
C GLY A 456 18.37 4.58 25.37
N ILE A 457 18.95 4.99 24.23
CA ILE A 457 20.33 5.50 24.09
C ILE A 457 20.30 6.99 23.74
N ASP A 458 21.37 7.73 24.07
CA ASP A 458 21.52 9.13 23.66
C ASP A 458 21.74 9.24 22.15
N ALA A 459 20.74 9.81 21.47
CA ALA A 459 20.76 9.93 20.03
C ALA A 459 21.77 10.97 19.51
N GLY A 460 22.10 11.98 20.30
CA GLY A 460 23.06 13.01 19.89
C GLY A 460 24.43 12.46 19.61
N VAL A 461 24.94 11.63 20.54
CA VAL A 461 26.24 10.97 20.43
C VAL A 461 26.29 10.02 19.24
N VAL A 462 25.23 9.22 19.05
CA VAL A 462 25.17 8.24 17.96
C VAL A 462 25.14 8.93 16.58
N ILE A 463 24.30 9.95 16.41
CA ILE A 463 24.19 10.70 15.15
C ILE A 463 25.53 11.33 14.78
N GLU A 464 26.20 12.00 15.74
CA GLU A 464 27.49 12.64 15.49
C GLU A 464 28.57 11.63 15.10
N LYS A 465 28.57 10.46 15.75
CA LYS A 465 29.51 9.39 15.42
C LYS A 465 29.25 8.79 14.03
N VAL A 466 27.99 8.53 13.68
CA VAL A 466 27.61 8.03 12.34
C VAL A 466 27.96 9.06 11.26
N ARG A 467 27.71 10.37 11.52
CA ARG A 467 28.06 11.46 10.59
C ARG A 467 29.56 11.52 10.29
N ASN A 468 30.41 11.24 11.29
CA ASN A 468 31.86 11.30 11.15
C ASN A 468 32.50 9.96 10.74
N SER A 469 31.72 8.90 10.63
CA SER A 469 32.17 7.59 10.18
C SER A 469 32.34 7.51 8.65
N GLU A 470 32.99 6.45 8.20
CA GLU A 470 33.08 6.11 6.76
C GLU A 470 31.70 5.76 6.18
N ASN A 471 31.57 5.90 4.87
CA ASN A 471 30.35 5.55 4.18
C ASN A 471 29.95 4.09 4.42
N GLY A 472 28.68 3.86 4.74
CA GLY A 472 28.14 2.54 5.05
C GLY A 472 28.26 2.13 6.52
N ILE A 473 29.09 2.82 7.33
CA ILE A 473 29.16 2.57 8.78
C ILE A 473 28.00 3.28 9.48
N GLY A 474 27.17 2.51 10.18
CA GLY A 474 26.03 2.97 10.93
C GLY A 474 25.94 2.36 12.33
N PHE A 475 24.79 2.52 12.97
CA PHE A 475 24.57 2.02 14.32
C PHE A 475 23.51 0.91 14.32
N ASP A 476 23.94 -0.30 14.69
CA ASP A 476 23.03 -1.42 14.98
C ASP A 476 22.38 -1.21 16.36
N ALA A 477 21.16 -0.74 16.38
CA ALA A 477 20.42 -0.44 17.61
C ALA A 477 19.97 -1.72 18.37
N ALA A 478 19.98 -2.88 17.73
CA ALA A 478 19.69 -4.15 18.41
C ALA A 478 20.86 -4.59 19.28
N LYS A 479 22.09 -4.52 18.74
CA LYS A 479 23.34 -4.92 19.41
C LYS A 479 24.08 -3.77 20.08
N GLU A 480 23.68 -2.52 19.82
CA GLU A 480 24.30 -1.29 20.33
C GLU A 480 25.77 -1.12 19.85
N GLU A 481 26.05 -1.52 18.62
CA GLU A 481 27.37 -1.50 18.03
C GLU A 481 27.41 -0.69 16.72
N TYR A 482 28.60 -0.18 16.37
CA TYR A 482 28.84 0.48 15.08
C TYR A 482 29.37 -0.55 14.09
N VAL A 483 28.65 -0.73 12.98
CA VAL A 483 28.93 -1.78 12.00
C VAL A 483 28.84 -1.24 10.58
N ASP A 484 29.43 -1.97 9.61
CA ASP A 484 29.12 -1.82 8.21
C ASP A 484 27.69 -2.35 8.00
N MET A 485 26.74 -1.44 7.77
CA MET A 485 25.30 -1.76 7.75
C MET A 485 24.97 -2.79 6.68
N VAL A 486 25.58 -2.65 5.48
CA VAL A 486 25.30 -3.58 4.37
C VAL A 486 25.86 -4.97 4.67
N LYS A 487 27.09 -5.08 5.21
CA LYS A 487 27.67 -6.37 5.58
C LYS A 487 26.96 -7.01 6.78
N ALA A 488 26.47 -6.20 7.70
CA ALA A 488 25.66 -6.68 8.83
C ALA A 488 24.26 -7.09 8.42
N GLY A 489 23.88 -6.84 7.14
CA GLY A 489 22.56 -7.11 6.62
C GLY A 489 21.51 -6.07 7.00
N ILE A 490 21.87 -4.95 7.64
CA ILE A 490 20.94 -3.87 8.00
C ILE A 490 20.81 -2.91 6.81
N ILE A 491 19.84 -3.19 5.97
CA ILE A 491 19.64 -2.53 4.67
C ILE A 491 18.18 -2.04 4.55
N ASP A 492 17.99 -0.93 3.85
CA ASP A 492 16.69 -0.40 3.50
C ASP A 492 16.53 -0.39 1.96
N PRO A 493 15.33 -0.69 1.42
CA PRO A 493 15.06 -0.48 0.00
C PRO A 493 15.15 1.00 -0.36
N ALA A 494 15.88 1.34 -1.42
CA ALA A 494 16.06 2.73 -1.84
C ALA A 494 14.72 3.39 -2.19
N LYS A 495 13.79 2.67 -2.83
CA LYS A 495 12.43 3.13 -3.15
C LYS A 495 11.65 3.53 -1.90
N VAL A 496 11.74 2.76 -0.82
CA VAL A 496 11.07 3.05 0.47
C VAL A 496 11.61 4.34 1.06
N THR A 497 12.93 4.48 1.17
CA THR A 497 13.58 5.67 1.71
C THR A 497 13.29 6.90 0.85
N ARG A 498 13.34 6.79 -0.48
CA ARG A 498 13.03 7.85 -1.43
C ARG A 498 11.57 8.33 -1.28
N SER A 499 10.63 7.40 -1.26
CA SER A 499 9.20 7.70 -1.16
C SER A 499 8.87 8.36 0.18
N ALA A 500 9.48 7.91 1.28
CA ALA A 500 9.32 8.50 2.60
C ALA A 500 9.76 9.98 2.62
N ILE A 501 10.93 10.30 2.06
CA ILE A 501 11.44 11.69 1.95
C ILE A 501 10.51 12.53 1.08
N GLN A 502 10.16 12.03 -0.10
CA GLN A 502 9.36 12.75 -1.08
C GLN A 502 7.97 13.10 -0.54
N ASN A 503 7.29 12.13 0.07
CA ASN A 503 5.96 12.32 0.63
C ASN A 503 6.00 13.23 1.88
N ALA A 504 6.98 13.04 2.77
CA ALA A 504 7.16 13.89 3.93
C ALA A 504 7.41 15.35 3.54
N VAL A 505 8.31 15.64 2.60
CA VAL A 505 8.60 17.01 2.13
C VAL A 505 7.40 17.60 1.41
N SER A 506 6.72 16.84 0.53
CA SER A 506 5.55 17.31 -0.20
C SER A 506 4.46 17.82 0.74
N VAL A 507 4.05 17.00 1.69
CA VAL A 507 2.96 17.31 2.61
C VAL A 507 3.37 18.38 3.63
N SER A 508 4.58 18.28 4.22
CA SER A 508 5.07 19.26 5.19
C SER A 508 5.19 20.66 4.58
N SER A 509 5.70 20.76 3.35
CA SER A 509 5.87 22.03 2.67
C SER A 509 4.54 22.74 2.39
N VAL A 510 3.47 21.99 2.12
CA VAL A 510 2.12 22.54 1.95
C VAL A 510 1.55 23.03 3.29
N LEU A 511 1.72 22.25 4.37
CA LEU A 511 1.27 22.66 5.71
C LEU A 511 1.91 23.97 6.15
N LEU A 512 3.20 24.17 5.90
CA LEU A 512 3.91 25.40 6.27
C LEU A 512 3.34 26.66 5.61
N THR A 513 2.70 26.54 4.44
CA THR A 513 2.05 27.66 3.74
C THR A 513 0.61 27.92 4.23
N THR A 514 0.11 27.18 5.19
CA THR A 514 -1.25 27.30 5.72
C THR A 514 -1.36 28.48 6.68
N GLU A 515 -2.34 29.34 6.45
CA GLU A 515 -2.62 30.55 7.25
C GLU A 515 -4.00 30.49 7.91
N VAL A 516 -4.91 29.67 7.39
CA VAL A 516 -6.26 29.51 7.91
C VAL A 516 -6.62 28.03 7.93
N ALA A 517 -7.17 27.55 9.03
CA ALA A 517 -7.72 26.21 9.16
C ALA A 517 -9.23 26.28 9.42
N VAL A 518 -10.01 25.53 8.63
CA VAL A 518 -11.47 25.50 8.69
C VAL A 518 -11.95 24.09 9.00
N GLY A 519 -12.50 23.88 10.18
CA GLY A 519 -13.06 22.60 10.62
C GLY A 519 -14.58 22.61 10.70
N ASN A 520 -15.18 21.41 10.72
CA ASN A 520 -16.61 21.28 11.02
C ASN A 520 -16.80 21.23 12.54
N GLU A 521 -17.75 21.99 13.07
CA GLU A 521 -18.18 21.86 14.45
C GLU A 521 -18.84 20.49 14.64
N LYS A 522 -18.35 19.69 15.59
CA LYS A 522 -19.03 18.42 15.94
C LYS A 522 -20.31 18.77 16.70
N GLU A 523 -21.46 18.36 16.18
CA GLU A 523 -22.71 18.42 16.92
C GLU A 523 -22.59 17.48 18.12
N GLU A 524 -22.68 18.03 19.35
CA GLU A 524 -22.93 17.19 20.52
C GLU A 524 -24.26 16.47 20.29
N ALA A 525 -24.24 15.14 20.25
CA ALA A 525 -25.48 14.38 20.22
C ALA A 525 -26.37 14.86 21.39
N PRO A 526 -27.64 15.24 21.15
CA PRO A 526 -28.48 15.69 22.22
C PRO A 526 -28.52 14.61 23.29
N ALA A 527 -28.12 14.98 24.52
CA ALA A 527 -28.16 14.12 25.68
C ALA A 527 -29.59 13.53 25.75
N GLY A 528 -29.70 12.22 25.52
CA GLY A 528 -30.98 11.53 25.38
C GLY A 528 -31.89 11.85 26.55
N GLY A 529 -32.88 12.71 26.30
CA GLY A 529 -33.98 12.90 27.20
C GLY A 529 -34.69 11.55 27.36
N MET A 530 -34.68 10.99 28.56
CA MET A 530 -35.52 9.83 28.92
C MET A 530 -36.97 10.13 28.46
N PRO A 531 -37.64 9.23 27.75
CA PRO A 531 -39.08 9.38 27.52
C PRO A 531 -39.75 9.26 28.87
N GLY A 532 -40.31 10.36 29.32
CA GLY A 532 -41.14 10.43 30.53
C GLY A 532 -42.19 9.34 30.51
N GLY A 533 -42.31 8.61 31.63
CA GLY A 533 -43.25 7.51 31.80
C GLY A 533 -44.68 7.94 31.49
N MET A 534 -45.31 7.25 30.53
CA MET A 534 -46.74 7.24 30.36
C MET A 534 -47.36 6.49 31.55
N GLY A 535 -48.00 7.27 32.46
CA GLY A 535 -48.86 6.71 33.49
C GLY A 535 -50.01 5.94 32.86
N MET A 536 -50.20 4.71 33.29
CA MET A 536 -51.40 3.94 33.01
C MET A 536 -52.62 4.61 33.63
N PRO A 537 -53.74 4.81 32.89
CA PRO A 537 -55.02 5.09 33.53
C PRO A 537 -55.61 3.80 34.10
N GLY A 538 -55.92 3.81 35.40
CA GLY A 538 -56.56 2.68 36.07
C GLY A 538 -57.96 2.39 35.49
N MET A 539 -58.22 1.08 35.33
CA MET A 539 -59.58 0.60 35.15
C MET A 539 -60.19 0.30 36.53
N MET A 540 -61.34 0.96 36.79
CA MET A 540 -62.41 0.41 37.60
C MET A 540 -63.28 -0.47 36.73
#